data_cdf186025e95aef3e307f1f2776259c9
#
_entry.id   cdf186025e95aef3e307f1f2776259c9
#
_cell.length_a   1.000
_cell.length_b   1.000
_cell.length_c   1.000
_cell.angle_alpha   90.00
_cell.angle_beta   90.00
_cell.angle_gamma   90.00
#
_symmetry.space_group_name_H-M   'P 1'
#
loop_
_entity.id
_entity.type
_entity.pdbx_description
1 polymer ?
#
loop_
_entity_poly.entity_id
_entity_poly.type
_entity_poly.pdbx_seq_one_letter_code
_entity_poly.pdbx_strand_id
1 'polypeptide(L)'
;MIRELSRKEYVERKPLLAIALVLVLMVTASMPFVFAYSLKHAIAAAGNDTAQIVLTNFRSYQEFIESTWLARNLSRILCLLALIAGAGAIAGEREARTLPLLYTSSVSLVGVAAVKFCVIAVWLLLVTFASLGVLTAHSLVEKMPLPIEAVAVASAVAWANAMAFLAVVFAASALVKRTIFAALLALAFGFTTAGVLQLFGLNGTALATNVIAVDGSLLWRNAWLDVLVSFLIVLVGMLVAFVEVDRRRAT
;
A
#
# COMPACT_ATOMS: atom_id res chain seq x y z
N MET A 1 19.40 -16.91 14.26
CA MET A 1 18.80 -17.46 13.04
C MET A 1 17.74 -16.55 12.44
N ILE A 2 16.57 -16.28 13.08
CA ILE A 2 15.55 -15.33 12.55
C ILE A 2 16.16 -13.96 12.26
N ARG A 3 17.01 -13.43 13.15
CA ARG A 3 17.69 -12.13 12.97
C ARG A 3 18.61 -12.12 11.74
N GLU A 4 19.30 -13.21 11.46
CA GLU A 4 20.18 -13.31 10.28
C GLU A 4 19.37 -13.42 8.99
N LEU A 5 18.26 -14.17 9.01
CA LEU A 5 17.33 -14.25 7.89
C LEU A 5 16.73 -12.88 7.57
N SER A 6 16.24 -12.16 8.59
CA SER A 6 15.73 -10.79 8.43
C SER A 6 16.78 -9.84 7.87
N ARG A 7 18.03 -9.96 8.35
CA ARG A 7 19.15 -9.15 7.84
C ARG A 7 19.44 -9.44 6.38
N LYS A 8 19.45 -10.72 5.99
CA LYS A 8 19.67 -11.14 4.59
C LYS A 8 18.57 -10.57 3.69
N GLU A 9 17.31 -10.80 4.03
CA GLU A 9 16.16 -10.28 3.27
C GLU A 9 16.18 -8.75 3.15
N TYR A 10 16.56 -8.06 4.22
CA TYR A 10 16.72 -6.62 4.21
C TYR A 10 17.81 -6.16 3.25
N VAL A 11 18.98 -6.80 3.29
CA VAL A 11 20.14 -6.45 2.43
C VAL A 11 19.83 -6.69 0.96
N GLU A 12 19.22 -7.84 0.63
CA GLU A 12 18.86 -8.19 -0.74
C GLU A 12 17.82 -7.23 -1.34
N ARG A 13 16.87 -6.74 -0.52
CA ARG A 13 15.80 -5.85 -0.97
C ARG A 13 16.10 -4.37 -0.80
N LYS A 14 17.16 -4.03 -0.07
CA LYS A 14 17.54 -2.63 0.22
C LYS A 14 17.55 -1.72 -1.01
N PRO A 15 18.14 -2.09 -2.17
CA PRO A 15 18.17 -1.19 -3.33
C PRO A 15 16.77 -0.94 -3.89
N LEU A 16 15.94 -1.98 -4.00
CA LEU A 16 14.55 -1.85 -4.49
C LEU A 16 13.73 -0.94 -3.57
N LEU A 17 13.86 -1.16 -2.27
CA LEU A 17 13.13 -0.42 -1.27
C LEU A 17 13.61 1.04 -1.17
N ALA A 18 14.91 1.28 -1.34
CA ALA A 18 15.45 2.63 -1.41
C ALA A 18 14.93 3.40 -2.64
N ILE A 19 14.92 2.78 -3.81
CA ILE A 19 14.37 3.37 -5.04
C ILE A 19 12.87 3.67 -4.85
N ALA A 20 12.11 2.73 -4.29
CA ALA A 20 10.70 2.92 -4.01
C ALA A 20 10.45 4.08 -3.04
N LEU A 21 11.25 4.18 -1.97
CA LEU A 21 11.16 5.30 -1.02
C LEU A 21 11.44 6.63 -1.71
N VAL A 22 12.54 6.74 -2.46
CA VAL A 22 12.89 7.96 -3.20
C VAL A 22 11.77 8.36 -4.16
N LEU A 23 11.23 7.41 -4.92
CA LEU A 23 10.14 7.65 -5.86
C LEU A 23 8.89 8.18 -5.17
N VAL A 24 8.46 7.55 -4.06
CA VAL A 24 7.29 8.01 -3.29
C VAL A 24 7.54 9.40 -2.72
N LEU A 25 8.72 9.67 -2.17
CA LEU A 25 9.05 10.99 -1.63
C LEU A 25 9.08 12.07 -2.71
N MET A 26 9.62 11.78 -3.89
CA MET A 26 9.61 12.70 -5.03
C MET A 26 8.17 13.01 -5.49
N VAL A 27 7.33 11.98 -5.62
CA VAL A 27 5.91 12.16 -5.99
C VAL A 27 5.18 12.95 -4.91
N THR A 28 5.40 12.66 -3.62
CA THR A 28 4.78 13.40 -2.53
C THR A 28 5.22 14.86 -2.50
N ALA A 29 6.51 15.13 -2.66
CA ALA A 29 7.05 16.49 -2.69
C ALA A 29 6.56 17.29 -3.92
N SER A 30 6.18 16.63 -5.01
CA SER A 30 5.62 17.31 -6.19
C SER A 30 4.14 17.71 -6.02
N MET A 31 3.40 17.14 -5.07
CA MET A 31 1.96 17.39 -4.91
C MET A 31 1.57 18.86 -4.73
N PRO A 32 2.26 19.65 -3.92
CA PRO A 32 1.94 21.07 -3.79
C PRO A 32 2.09 21.86 -5.10
N PHE A 33 3.13 21.52 -5.89
CA PHE A 33 3.33 22.14 -7.20
C PHE A 33 2.24 21.74 -8.19
N VAL A 34 1.81 20.46 -8.16
CA VAL A 34 0.69 19.97 -8.97
C VAL A 34 -0.59 20.67 -8.58
N PHE A 35 -0.84 20.90 -7.30
CA PHE A 35 -1.99 21.66 -6.81
C PHE A 35 -1.96 23.10 -7.34
N ALA A 36 -0.85 23.82 -7.13
CA ALA A 36 -0.70 25.21 -7.57
C ALA A 36 -0.84 25.34 -9.10
N TYR A 37 -0.24 24.39 -9.85
CA TYR A 37 -0.36 24.34 -11.31
C TYR A 37 -1.81 24.07 -11.75
N SER A 38 -2.47 23.10 -11.17
CA SER A 38 -3.86 22.74 -11.47
C SER A 38 -4.80 23.89 -11.18
N LEU A 39 -4.62 24.57 -10.05
CA LEU A 39 -5.41 25.75 -9.67
C LEU A 39 -5.22 26.89 -10.66
N LYS A 40 -3.97 27.20 -11.03
CA LYS A 40 -3.65 28.27 -11.99
C LYS A 40 -4.27 28.01 -13.37
N HIS A 41 -4.16 26.79 -13.88
CA HIS A 41 -4.75 26.42 -15.17
C HIS A 41 -6.27 26.39 -15.15
N ALA A 42 -6.84 25.93 -14.05
CA ALA A 42 -8.28 25.93 -13.86
C ALA A 42 -8.85 27.35 -13.86
N ILE A 43 -8.21 28.28 -13.17
CA ILE A 43 -8.59 29.71 -13.17
C ILE A 43 -8.41 30.31 -14.58
N ALA A 44 -7.34 30.01 -15.29
CA ALA A 44 -7.07 30.52 -16.62
C ALA A 44 -8.07 30.00 -17.69
N ALA A 45 -8.49 28.75 -17.58
CA ALA A 45 -9.43 28.12 -18.53
C ALA A 45 -10.89 28.51 -18.29
N ALA A 46 -11.21 28.98 -17.10
CA ALA A 46 -12.58 29.07 -16.64
C ALA A 46 -13.31 30.36 -17.06
N GLY A 47 -12.65 31.40 -17.57
CA GLY A 47 -13.35 32.68 -17.67
C GLY A 47 -14.05 33.06 -16.35
N ASN A 48 -14.57 34.25 -16.19
CA ASN A 48 -15.05 34.72 -14.88
C ASN A 48 -16.18 33.89 -14.25
N ASP A 49 -17.02 33.21 -15.03
CA ASP A 49 -18.16 32.45 -14.48
C ASP A 49 -17.83 31.00 -14.10
N THR A 50 -16.87 30.40 -14.77
CA THR A 50 -16.45 29.01 -14.50
C THR A 50 -15.35 28.93 -13.45
N ALA A 51 -14.66 30.02 -13.14
CA ALA A 51 -13.68 30.09 -12.05
C ALA A 51 -14.31 29.74 -10.68
N GLN A 52 -15.57 30.11 -10.45
CA GLN A 52 -16.31 29.71 -9.25
C GLN A 52 -16.57 28.22 -9.19
N ILE A 53 -16.88 27.54 -10.32
CA ILE A 53 -17.13 26.10 -10.37
C ILE A 53 -15.85 25.31 -10.12
N VAL A 54 -14.72 25.83 -10.60
CA VAL A 54 -13.41 25.18 -10.39
C VAL A 54 -12.92 25.40 -8.97
N LEU A 55 -13.10 26.58 -8.40
CA LEU A 55 -12.81 26.86 -7.00
C LEU A 55 -13.72 26.04 -6.05
N THR A 56 -14.94 25.71 -6.47
CA THR A 56 -15.82 24.80 -5.71
C THR A 56 -15.40 23.34 -5.81
N ASN A 57 -14.70 22.91 -6.86
CA ASN A 57 -14.18 21.55 -7.00
C ASN A 57 -12.84 21.32 -6.27
N PHE A 58 -12.08 22.39 -5.97
CA PHE A 58 -10.84 22.33 -5.18
C PHE A 58 -10.90 23.35 -4.06
N ARG A 59 -11.84 23.15 -3.13
CA ARG A 59 -12.10 24.09 -2.03
C ARG A 59 -10.92 24.37 -1.12
N SER A 60 -9.98 23.43 -1.01
CA SER A 60 -8.78 23.61 -0.20
C SER A 60 -7.65 22.67 -0.61
N TYR A 61 -6.42 23.04 -0.27
CA TYR A 61 -5.25 22.16 -0.38
C TYR A 61 -5.47 20.83 0.36
N GLN A 62 -6.16 20.89 1.49
CA GLN A 62 -6.58 19.72 2.26
C GLN A 62 -7.40 18.75 1.42
N GLU A 63 -8.46 19.20 0.78
CA GLU A 63 -9.34 18.37 -0.06
C GLU A 63 -8.56 17.74 -1.24
N PHE A 64 -7.62 18.48 -1.83
CA PHE A 64 -6.74 17.95 -2.87
C PHE A 64 -5.84 16.84 -2.33
N ILE A 65 -5.21 17.00 -1.17
CA ILE A 65 -4.37 15.97 -0.56
C ILE A 65 -5.19 14.73 -0.22
N GLU A 66 -6.38 14.90 0.35
CA GLU A 66 -7.28 13.79 0.71
C GLU A 66 -7.75 13.01 -0.52
N SER A 67 -8.28 13.70 -1.51
CA SER A 67 -8.85 13.07 -2.70
C SER A 67 -7.81 12.54 -3.68
N THR A 68 -6.72 13.27 -3.86
CA THR A 68 -5.72 12.95 -4.90
C THR A 68 -4.56 12.17 -4.34
N TRP A 69 -3.97 12.61 -3.21
CA TRP A 69 -2.80 11.94 -2.68
C TRP A 69 -3.18 10.68 -1.89
N LEU A 70 -3.97 10.80 -0.84
CA LEU A 70 -4.31 9.66 0.02
C LEU A 70 -5.17 8.63 -0.71
N ALA A 71 -6.32 9.05 -1.24
CA ALA A 71 -7.28 8.12 -1.80
C ALA A 71 -6.83 7.46 -3.10
N ARG A 72 -6.10 8.18 -3.95
CA ARG A 72 -5.73 7.67 -5.28
C ARG A 72 -4.28 7.28 -5.42
N ASN A 73 -3.33 8.15 -4.99
CA ASN A 73 -1.92 7.93 -5.28
C ASN A 73 -1.23 7.06 -4.24
N LEU A 74 -1.30 7.41 -2.96
CA LEU A 74 -0.60 6.68 -1.90
C LEU A 74 -1.04 5.21 -1.85
N SER A 75 -2.35 4.95 -1.82
CA SER A 75 -2.91 3.59 -1.78
C SER A 75 -2.46 2.77 -2.99
N ARG A 76 -2.51 3.34 -4.20
CA ARG A 76 -2.11 2.63 -5.43
C ARG A 76 -0.62 2.34 -5.46
N ILE A 77 0.21 3.31 -5.04
CA ILE A 77 1.66 3.13 -4.98
C ILE A 77 2.02 2.06 -3.96
N LEU A 78 1.41 2.07 -2.78
CA LEU A 78 1.64 1.05 -1.76
C LEU A 78 1.24 -0.34 -2.26
N CYS A 79 0.12 -0.47 -2.97
CA CYS A 79 -0.28 -1.74 -3.59
C CYS A 79 0.69 -2.20 -4.68
N LEU A 80 1.17 -1.28 -5.53
CA LEU A 80 2.17 -1.61 -6.54
C LEU A 80 3.48 -2.08 -5.90
N LEU A 81 3.93 -1.41 -4.85
CA LEU A 81 5.12 -1.81 -4.09
C LEU A 81 4.93 -3.16 -3.41
N ALA A 82 3.75 -3.42 -2.82
CA ALA A 82 3.38 -4.71 -2.25
C ALA A 82 3.40 -5.82 -3.31
N LEU A 83 2.89 -5.54 -4.51
CA LEU A 83 2.91 -6.47 -5.64
C LEU A 83 4.35 -6.83 -6.06
N ILE A 84 5.17 -5.81 -6.34
CA ILE A 84 6.55 -6.01 -6.80
C ILE A 84 7.37 -6.75 -5.75
N ALA A 85 7.28 -6.33 -4.49
CA ALA A 85 8.05 -6.93 -3.40
C ALA A 85 7.53 -8.32 -3.00
N GLY A 86 6.21 -8.55 -3.06
CA GLY A 86 5.57 -9.78 -2.58
C GLY A 86 5.52 -10.89 -3.60
N ALA A 87 5.34 -10.59 -4.91
CA ALA A 87 5.14 -11.61 -5.95
C ALA A 87 6.31 -12.61 -6.04
N GLY A 88 7.55 -12.12 -5.85
CA GLY A 88 8.74 -12.96 -5.82
C GLY A 88 9.05 -13.62 -4.47
N ALA A 89 8.26 -13.38 -3.44
CA ALA A 89 8.63 -13.79 -2.08
C ALA A 89 8.77 -15.32 -1.92
N ILE A 90 7.89 -16.09 -2.53
CA ILE A 90 7.91 -17.57 -2.52
C ILE A 90 8.13 -18.11 -3.93
N ALA A 91 7.39 -17.59 -4.92
CA ALA A 91 7.52 -17.99 -6.32
C ALA A 91 8.94 -17.74 -6.88
N GLY A 92 9.58 -16.64 -6.50
CA GLY A 92 10.95 -16.32 -6.90
C GLY A 92 11.99 -17.32 -6.38
N GLU A 93 11.84 -17.79 -5.14
CA GLU A 93 12.70 -18.85 -4.58
C GLU A 93 12.55 -20.18 -5.33
N ARG A 94 11.32 -20.46 -5.80
CA ARG A 94 11.07 -21.63 -6.65
C ARG A 94 11.70 -21.49 -8.03
N GLU A 95 11.53 -20.32 -8.64
CA GLU A 95 12.07 -19.99 -9.95
C GLU A 95 13.59 -20.03 -9.95
N ALA A 96 14.22 -19.52 -8.90
CA ALA A 96 15.67 -19.56 -8.67
C ALA A 96 16.20 -20.93 -8.21
N ARG A 97 15.32 -21.92 -7.94
CA ARG A 97 15.66 -23.25 -7.40
C ARG A 97 16.40 -23.19 -6.05
N THR A 98 16.20 -22.13 -5.27
CA THR A 98 16.83 -21.97 -3.95
C THR A 98 15.98 -22.59 -2.83
N LEU A 99 14.73 -22.91 -3.11
CA LEU A 99 13.80 -23.54 -2.16
C LEU A 99 14.36 -24.86 -1.56
N PRO A 100 14.98 -25.80 -2.32
CA PRO A 100 15.57 -27.02 -1.75
C PRO A 100 16.65 -26.74 -0.71
N LEU A 101 17.41 -25.66 -0.85
CA LEU A 101 18.42 -25.25 0.13
C LEU A 101 17.77 -24.81 1.47
N LEU A 102 16.56 -24.26 1.40
CA LEU A 102 15.79 -23.89 2.59
C LEU A 102 15.21 -25.13 3.31
N TYR A 103 14.92 -26.23 2.59
CA TYR A 103 14.47 -27.50 3.19
C TYR A 103 15.54 -28.19 4.01
N THR A 104 16.82 -28.02 3.66
CA THR A 104 17.95 -28.59 4.40
C THR A 104 18.34 -27.77 5.63
N SER A 105 17.79 -26.56 5.74
CA SER A 105 17.99 -25.70 6.90
C SER A 105 17.03 -26.07 8.04
N SER A 106 17.44 -25.83 9.29
CA SER A 106 16.61 -26.03 10.47
C SER A 106 15.46 -25.02 10.62
N VAL A 107 15.23 -24.19 9.59
CA VAL A 107 14.21 -23.12 9.59
C VAL A 107 12.93 -23.65 8.95
N SER A 108 11.78 -23.41 9.61
CA SER A 108 10.50 -23.69 8.99
C SER A 108 10.23 -22.75 7.82
N LEU A 109 9.74 -23.26 6.69
CA LEU A 109 9.38 -22.44 5.54
C LEU A 109 8.29 -21.41 5.86
N VAL A 110 7.38 -21.76 6.77
CA VAL A 110 6.38 -20.84 7.32
C VAL A 110 7.07 -19.67 8.01
N GLY A 111 8.12 -19.94 8.81
CA GLY A 111 8.93 -18.90 9.44
C GLY A 111 9.62 -17.99 8.43
N VAL A 112 10.16 -18.55 7.33
CA VAL A 112 10.75 -17.77 6.24
C VAL A 112 9.71 -16.86 5.59
N ALA A 113 8.53 -17.39 5.25
CA ALA A 113 7.44 -16.62 4.65
C ALA A 113 6.97 -15.49 5.58
N ALA A 114 6.82 -15.78 6.88
CA ALA A 114 6.44 -14.78 7.87
C ALA A 114 7.48 -13.65 7.99
N VAL A 115 8.76 -13.98 8.03
CA VAL A 115 9.84 -12.97 8.08
C VAL A 115 9.82 -12.10 6.83
N LYS A 116 9.68 -12.69 5.63
CA LYS A 116 9.59 -11.94 4.38
C LYS A 116 8.40 -10.99 4.37
N PHE A 117 7.24 -11.47 4.81
CA PHE A 117 6.05 -10.64 4.95
C PHE A 117 6.29 -9.45 5.89
N CYS A 118 6.81 -9.72 7.10
CA CYS A 118 7.08 -8.67 8.08
C CYS A 118 8.09 -7.63 7.59
N VAL A 119 9.16 -8.05 6.90
CA VAL A 119 10.16 -7.11 6.34
C VAL A 119 9.51 -6.17 5.33
N ILE A 120 8.68 -6.69 4.42
CA ILE A 120 7.98 -5.86 3.43
C ILE A 120 6.95 -4.96 4.12
N ALA A 121 6.21 -5.48 5.11
CA ALA A 121 5.23 -4.74 5.88
C ALA A 121 5.84 -3.52 6.58
N VAL A 122 6.98 -3.70 7.25
CA VAL A 122 7.72 -2.61 7.90
C VAL A 122 8.21 -1.59 6.88
N TRP A 123 8.68 -2.03 5.71
CA TRP A 123 9.09 -1.10 4.65
C TRP A 123 7.93 -0.26 4.12
N LEU A 124 6.78 -0.87 3.85
CA LEU A 124 5.59 -0.13 3.43
C LEU A 124 5.14 0.87 4.50
N LEU A 125 5.28 0.51 5.79
CA LEU A 125 5.03 1.42 6.90
C LEU A 125 5.98 2.62 6.86
N LEU A 126 7.28 2.39 6.72
CA LEU A 126 8.28 3.46 6.64
C LEU A 126 8.00 4.41 5.46
N VAL A 127 7.67 3.86 4.29
CA VAL A 127 7.30 4.65 3.11
C VAL A 127 6.07 5.51 3.38
N THR A 128 5.05 4.94 4.02
CA THR A 128 3.81 5.65 4.36
C THR A 128 4.08 6.82 5.31
N PHE A 129 4.81 6.58 6.40
CA PHE A 129 5.12 7.63 7.37
C PHE A 129 6.13 8.67 6.83
N ALA A 130 7.08 8.27 6.00
CA ALA A 130 7.97 9.21 5.34
C ALA A 130 7.20 10.15 4.40
N SER A 131 6.22 9.63 3.65
CA SER A 131 5.32 10.43 2.83
C SER A 131 4.51 11.42 3.67
N LEU A 132 3.93 10.96 4.78
CA LEU A 132 3.22 11.82 5.73
C LEU A 132 4.14 12.92 6.29
N GLY A 133 5.38 12.59 6.62
CA GLY A 133 6.38 13.55 7.09
C GLY A 133 6.66 14.66 6.09
N VAL A 134 6.78 14.33 4.80
CA VAL A 134 6.98 15.33 3.74
C VAL A 134 5.76 16.25 3.60
N LEU A 135 4.54 15.70 3.61
CA LEU A 135 3.31 16.50 3.54
C LEU A 135 3.18 17.44 4.73
N THR A 136 3.47 16.93 5.93
CA THR A 136 3.43 17.73 7.16
C THR A 136 4.46 18.84 7.15
N ALA A 137 5.70 18.54 6.75
CA ALA A 137 6.77 19.53 6.65
C ALA A 137 6.39 20.64 5.64
N HIS A 138 5.85 20.26 4.48
CA HIS A 138 5.39 21.22 3.48
C HIS A 138 4.24 22.09 4.01
N SER A 139 3.25 21.51 4.68
CA SER A 139 2.13 22.23 5.30
C SER A 139 2.61 23.29 6.29
N LEU A 140 3.64 22.96 7.09
CA LEU A 140 4.22 23.91 8.07
C LEU A 140 4.99 25.03 7.37
N VAL A 141 5.75 24.76 6.31
CA VAL A 141 6.53 25.75 5.58
C VAL A 141 5.64 26.74 4.86
N GLU A 142 4.65 26.24 4.13
CA GLU A 142 3.74 27.06 3.30
C GLU A 142 2.55 27.62 4.12
N LYS A 143 2.47 27.31 5.42
CA LYS A 143 1.36 27.70 6.30
C LYS A 143 -0.02 27.29 5.75
N MET A 144 -0.07 26.18 5.03
CA MET A 144 -1.31 25.61 4.51
C MET A 144 -1.93 24.69 5.57
N PRO A 145 -3.18 24.90 6.01
CA PRO A 145 -3.79 24.08 7.03
C PRO A 145 -3.98 22.64 6.54
N LEU A 146 -3.41 21.68 7.25
CA LEU A 146 -3.57 20.26 7.02
C LEU A 146 -4.06 19.60 8.32
N PRO A 147 -5.18 18.86 8.32
CA PRO A 147 -5.65 18.13 9.49
C PRO A 147 -4.77 16.91 9.73
N ILE A 148 -3.63 17.11 10.39
CA ILE A 148 -2.57 16.12 10.54
C ILE A 148 -3.10 14.81 11.13
N GLU A 149 -4.04 14.88 12.10
CA GLU A 149 -4.65 13.70 12.70
C GLU A 149 -5.44 12.89 11.65
N ALA A 150 -6.31 13.54 10.88
CA ALA A 150 -7.11 12.89 9.86
C ALA A 150 -6.23 12.25 8.76
N VAL A 151 -5.21 12.98 8.31
CA VAL A 151 -4.25 12.50 7.29
C VAL A 151 -3.40 11.35 7.83
N ALA A 152 -3.01 11.37 9.10
CA ALA A 152 -2.26 10.29 9.74
C ALA A 152 -3.10 9.01 9.85
N VAL A 153 -4.36 9.12 10.30
CA VAL A 153 -5.29 7.98 10.38
C VAL A 153 -5.56 7.40 8.99
N ALA A 154 -5.85 8.26 8.00
CA ALA A 154 -6.06 7.82 6.62
C ALA A 154 -4.83 7.14 6.03
N SER A 155 -3.62 7.64 6.34
CA SER A 155 -2.36 7.00 5.93
C SER A 155 -2.16 5.63 6.58
N ALA A 156 -2.53 5.49 7.86
CA ALA A 156 -2.50 4.21 8.57
C ALA A 156 -3.49 3.20 7.98
N VAL A 157 -4.70 3.65 7.62
CA VAL A 157 -5.69 2.81 6.93
C VAL A 157 -5.19 2.41 5.55
N ALA A 158 -4.59 3.31 4.78
CA ALA A 158 -3.98 3.00 3.49
C ALA A 158 -2.87 1.94 3.61
N TRP A 159 -2.04 2.02 4.65
CA TRP A 159 -1.06 1.00 4.96
C TRP A 159 -1.71 -0.34 5.32
N ALA A 160 -2.74 -0.36 6.18
CA ALA A 160 -3.46 -1.59 6.53
C ALA A 160 -4.06 -2.27 5.29
N ASN A 161 -4.65 -1.50 4.39
CA ASN A 161 -5.14 -1.97 3.10
C ASN A 161 -4.01 -2.55 2.22
N ALA A 162 -2.85 -1.90 2.18
CA ALA A 162 -1.69 -2.41 1.46
C ALA A 162 -1.18 -3.74 2.06
N MET A 163 -1.30 -3.93 3.39
CA MET A 163 -1.00 -5.21 4.04
C MET A 163 -1.98 -6.30 3.63
N ALA A 164 -3.27 -5.99 3.51
CA ALA A 164 -4.27 -6.91 2.99
C ALA A 164 -3.92 -7.37 1.57
N PHE A 165 -3.58 -6.42 0.70
CA PHE A 165 -3.15 -6.75 -0.66
C PHE A 165 -1.84 -7.54 -0.67
N LEU A 166 -0.86 -7.19 0.15
CA LEU A 166 0.39 -7.94 0.30
C LEU A 166 0.12 -9.41 0.69
N ALA A 167 -0.82 -9.68 1.59
CA ALA A 167 -1.19 -11.04 1.97
C ALA A 167 -1.81 -11.82 0.80
N VAL A 168 -2.63 -11.18 -0.02
CA VAL A 168 -3.15 -11.76 -1.27
C VAL A 168 -1.99 -12.09 -2.24
N VAL A 169 -1.02 -11.20 -2.38
CA VAL A 169 0.19 -11.40 -3.19
C VAL A 169 1.01 -12.59 -2.68
N PHE A 170 1.16 -12.71 -1.36
CA PHE A 170 1.86 -13.84 -0.72
C PHE A 170 1.13 -15.16 -0.96
N ALA A 171 -0.20 -15.20 -0.82
CA ALA A 171 -1.01 -16.36 -1.14
C ALA A 171 -0.84 -16.77 -2.61
N ALA A 172 -0.94 -15.82 -3.53
CA ALA A 172 -0.72 -16.05 -4.96
C ALA A 172 0.70 -16.56 -5.24
N SER A 173 1.73 -15.98 -4.59
CA SER A 173 3.13 -16.42 -4.70
C SER A 173 3.34 -17.85 -4.16
N ALA A 174 2.58 -18.26 -3.15
CA ALA A 174 2.61 -19.64 -2.65
C ALA A 174 1.94 -20.64 -3.60
N LEU A 175 0.89 -20.24 -4.31
CA LEU A 175 0.12 -21.11 -5.20
C LEU A 175 0.84 -21.42 -6.52
N VAL A 176 1.62 -20.49 -7.06
CA VAL A 176 2.23 -20.61 -8.39
C VAL A 176 3.76 -20.78 -8.34
N LYS A 177 4.34 -21.22 -9.48
CA LYS A 177 5.78 -21.50 -9.57
C LYS A 177 6.61 -20.33 -10.11
N ARG A 178 5.98 -19.40 -10.84
CA ARG A 178 6.67 -18.28 -11.50
C ARG A 178 6.19 -16.95 -10.96
N THR A 179 7.11 -16.04 -10.75
CA THR A 179 6.86 -14.70 -10.19
C THR A 179 5.82 -13.90 -10.99
N ILE A 180 5.90 -13.97 -12.33
CA ILE A 180 4.95 -13.25 -13.19
C ILE A 180 3.50 -13.74 -13.03
N PHE A 181 3.30 -15.06 -12.92
CA PHE A 181 1.97 -15.61 -12.68
C PHE A 181 1.46 -15.31 -11.27
N ALA A 182 2.36 -15.21 -10.27
CA ALA A 182 2.00 -14.76 -8.94
C ALA A 182 1.47 -13.32 -8.97
N ALA A 183 2.14 -12.43 -9.70
CA ALA A 183 1.70 -11.05 -9.86
C ALA A 183 0.34 -10.94 -10.56
N LEU A 184 0.17 -11.66 -11.68
CA LEU A 184 -1.10 -11.66 -12.43
C LEU A 184 -2.27 -12.23 -11.59
N LEU A 185 -2.03 -13.33 -10.89
CA LEU A 185 -3.02 -13.95 -10.02
C LEU A 185 -3.40 -13.02 -8.85
N ALA A 186 -2.40 -12.38 -8.24
CA ALA A 186 -2.64 -11.42 -7.18
C ALA A 186 -3.45 -10.20 -7.64
N LEU A 187 -3.17 -9.68 -8.84
CA LEU A 187 -3.96 -8.61 -9.44
C LEU A 187 -5.41 -9.07 -9.68
N ALA A 188 -5.61 -10.25 -10.28
CA ALA A 188 -6.95 -10.79 -10.52
C ALA A 188 -7.75 -10.93 -9.22
N PHE A 189 -7.17 -11.55 -8.19
CA PHE A 189 -7.81 -11.68 -6.88
C PHE A 189 -8.00 -10.33 -6.19
N GLY A 190 -7.02 -9.43 -6.26
CA GLY A 190 -7.10 -8.10 -5.68
C GLY A 190 -8.25 -7.29 -6.26
N PHE A 191 -8.39 -7.26 -7.59
CA PHE A 191 -9.49 -6.57 -8.27
C PHE A 191 -10.85 -7.23 -7.97
N THR A 192 -10.91 -8.56 -7.97
CA THR A 192 -12.15 -9.28 -7.63
C THR A 192 -12.57 -9.00 -6.19
N THR A 193 -11.65 -9.08 -5.25
CA THR A 193 -11.91 -8.79 -3.83
C THR A 193 -12.34 -7.34 -3.63
N ALA A 194 -11.66 -6.39 -4.29
CA ALA A 194 -12.04 -4.98 -4.26
C ALA A 194 -13.46 -4.76 -4.81
N GLY A 195 -13.79 -5.37 -5.95
CA GLY A 195 -15.12 -5.27 -6.54
C GLY A 195 -16.21 -5.84 -5.64
N VAL A 196 -15.98 -7.02 -5.05
CA VAL A 196 -16.92 -7.64 -4.11
C VAL A 196 -17.11 -6.78 -2.86
N LEU A 197 -16.04 -6.26 -2.28
CA LEU A 197 -16.12 -5.42 -1.09
C LEU A 197 -16.87 -4.09 -1.37
N GLN A 198 -16.67 -3.51 -2.56
CA GLN A 198 -17.40 -2.31 -2.97
C GLN A 198 -18.92 -2.55 -3.06
N LEU A 199 -19.38 -3.74 -3.47
CA LEU A 199 -20.80 -4.08 -3.47
C LEU A 199 -21.42 -4.02 -2.07
N PHE A 200 -20.63 -4.22 -1.02
CA PHE A 200 -21.03 -4.10 0.38
C PHE A 200 -20.70 -2.75 1.00
N GLY A 201 -20.23 -1.78 0.21
CA GLY A 201 -19.83 -0.46 0.71
C GLY A 201 -18.53 -0.48 1.54
N LEU A 202 -17.73 -1.54 1.41
CA LEU A 202 -16.46 -1.72 2.11
C LEU A 202 -15.29 -1.47 1.16
N ASN A 203 -14.25 -0.78 1.62
CA ASN A 203 -13.10 -0.41 0.78
C ASN A 203 -11.84 -1.22 1.08
N GLY A 204 -11.94 -2.33 1.74
CA GLY A 204 -10.86 -3.15 2.35
C GLY A 204 -9.72 -3.64 1.46
N THR A 205 -9.54 -3.11 0.26
CA THR A 205 -8.40 -3.47 -0.62
C THR A 205 -7.77 -2.27 -1.32
N ALA A 206 -7.67 -1.13 -0.64
CA ALA A 206 -6.74 -0.06 -0.99
C ALA A 206 -7.00 0.73 -2.28
N LEU A 207 -8.17 0.71 -2.87
CA LEU A 207 -8.41 1.53 -4.05
C LEU A 207 -8.94 2.93 -3.74
N ALA A 208 -9.49 3.15 -2.55
CA ALA A 208 -9.86 4.46 -2.04
C ALA A 208 -10.09 4.39 -0.53
N THR A 209 -9.58 5.35 0.22
CA THR A 209 -9.91 5.50 1.63
C THR A 209 -11.03 6.53 1.76
N ASN A 210 -12.25 6.10 2.10
CA ASN A 210 -13.36 7.00 2.44
C ASN A 210 -13.38 7.22 3.96
N VAL A 211 -12.24 7.62 4.51
CA VAL A 211 -12.06 7.77 5.96
C VAL A 211 -12.23 9.22 6.40
N ILE A 212 -12.13 10.14 5.45
CA ILE A 212 -12.25 11.57 5.69
C ILE A 212 -13.53 12.08 5.03
N ALA A 213 -14.35 12.77 5.79
CA ALA A 213 -15.55 13.40 5.29
C ALA A 213 -15.23 14.68 4.50
N VAL A 214 -16.20 15.18 3.74
CA VAL A 214 -16.05 16.40 2.92
C VAL A 214 -15.67 17.63 3.75
N ASP A 215 -16.03 17.66 5.02
CA ASP A 215 -15.69 18.72 5.98
C ASP A 215 -14.30 18.55 6.63
N GLY A 216 -13.55 17.48 6.25
CA GLY A 216 -12.26 17.15 6.83
C GLY A 216 -12.32 16.39 8.14
N SER A 217 -13.50 16.04 8.62
CA SER A 217 -13.66 15.25 9.84
C SER A 217 -13.38 13.76 9.60
N LEU A 218 -12.87 13.08 10.64
CA LEU A 218 -12.61 11.64 10.58
C LEU A 218 -13.88 10.82 10.68
N LEU A 219 -14.09 9.95 9.71
CA LEU A 219 -15.12 8.92 9.73
C LEU A 219 -14.61 7.67 10.44
N TRP A 220 -14.53 7.71 11.76
CA TRP A 220 -13.98 6.64 12.59
C TRP A 220 -14.61 5.27 12.31
N ARG A 221 -15.92 5.23 12.08
CA ARG A 221 -16.63 4.00 11.74
C ARG A 221 -16.04 3.35 10.47
N ASN A 222 -15.80 4.13 9.44
CA ASN A 222 -15.26 3.63 8.17
C ASN A 222 -13.79 3.19 8.35
N ALA A 223 -13.00 3.97 9.10
CA ALA A 223 -11.60 3.62 9.40
C ALA A 223 -11.50 2.27 10.12
N TRP A 224 -12.31 2.04 11.15
CA TRP A 224 -12.32 0.78 11.88
C TRP A 224 -12.79 -0.40 11.03
N LEU A 225 -13.83 -0.21 10.20
CA LEU A 225 -14.31 -1.24 9.29
C LEU A 225 -13.25 -1.62 8.26
N ASP A 226 -12.56 -0.64 7.66
CA ASP A 226 -11.49 -0.89 6.69
C ASP A 226 -10.31 -1.63 7.34
N VAL A 227 -9.90 -1.24 8.53
CA VAL A 227 -8.83 -1.93 9.28
C VAL A 227 -9.22 -3.36 9.62
N LEU A 228 -10.46 -3.58 10.09
CA LEU A 228 -10.97 -4.92 10.44
C LEU A 228 -11.02 -5.83 9.22
N VAL A 229 -11.57 -5.34 8.11
CA VAL A 229 -11.63 -6.10 6.85
C VAL A 229 -10.22 -6.40 6.34
N SER A 230 -9.31 -5.43 6.38
CA SER A 230 -7.91 -5.63 6.00
C SER A 230 -7.23 -6.69 6.86
N PHE A 231 -7.45 -6.66 8.16
CA PHE A 231 -6.93 -7.67 9.09
C PHE A 231 -7.44 -9.08 8.78
N LEU A 232 -8.74 -9.22 8.49
CA LEU A 232 -9.32 -10.50 8.08
C LEU A 232 -8.70 -11.02 6.77
N ILE A 233 -8.50 -10.15 5.79
CA ILE A 233 -7.83 -10.52 4.53
C ILE A 233 -6.39 -10.95 4.79
N VAL A 234 -5.65 -10.25 5.66
CA VAL A 234 -4.29 -10.64 6.06
C VAL A 234 -4.28 -12.03 6.68
N LEU A 235 -5.19 -12.30 7.62
CA LEU A 235 -5.30 -13.62 8.25
C LEU A 235 -5.57 -14.72 7.22
N VAL A 236 -6.55 -14.55 6.37
CA VAL A 236 -6.92 -15.54 5.35
C VAL A 236 -5.78 -15.72 4.34
N GLY A 237 -5.23 -14.64 3.81
CA GLY A 237 -4.15 -14.69 2.83
C GLY A 237 -2.89 -15.37 3.37
N MET A 238 -2.49 -15.03 4.59
CA MET A 238 -1.33 -15.66 5.24
C MET A 238 -1.60 -17.12 5.59
N LEU A 239 -2.82 -17.46 6.03
CA LEU A 239 -3.20 -18.86 6.27
C LEU A 239 -3.06 -19.69 4.99
N VAL A 240 -3.60 -19.21 3.87
CA VAL A 240 -3.47 -19.86 2.55
C VAL A 240 -2.01 -20.04 2.18
N ALA A 241 -1.20 -18.99 2.34
CA ALA A 241 0.22 -19.04 2.04
C ALA A 241 0.95 -20.09 2.90
N PHE A 242 0.68 -20.13 4.19
CA PHE A 242 1.31 -21.07 5.13
C PHE A 242 0.91 -22.51 4.88
N VAL A 243 -0.38 -22.78 4.69
CA VAL A 243 -0.90 -24.12 4.37
C VAL A 243 -0.30 -24.64 3.07
N GLU A 244 -0.23 -23.80 2.04
CA GLU A 244 0.32 -24.24 0.75
C GLU A 244 1.84 -24.46 0.79
N VAL A 245 2.56 -23.66 1.55
CA VAL A 245 4.00 -23.84 1.77
C VAL A 245 4.29 -25.12 2.53
N ASP A 246 3.50 -25.42 3.58
CA ASP A 246 3.66 -26.64 4.39
C ASP A 246 3.25 -27.90 3.62
N ARG A 247 2.12 -27.85 2.92
CA ARG A 247 1.65 -28.97 2.08
C ARG A 247 2.69 -29.42 1.06
N ARG A 248 3.39 -28.47 0.43
CA ARG A 248 4.42 -28.77 -0.56
C ARG A 248 5.76 -29.23 0.02
N ARG A 249 5.93 -29.16 1.34
CA ARG A 249 7.04 -29.79 2.03
C ARG A 249 6.87 -31.31 2.15
N ALA A 250 5.60 -31.74 2.20
CA ALA A 250 5.25 -33.15 2.39
C ALA A 250 5.23 -33.98 1.08
N THR A 251 5.26 -33.30 -0.09
CA THR A 251 5.35 -33.91 -1.43
C THR A 251 6.75 -33.76 -2.03
#